data_df1f0b96da576d8d613ee6a98f093a67
#
_entry.id   df1f0b96da576d8d613ee6a98f093a67
#
_cell.length_a   1.000
_cell.length_b   1.000
_cell.length_c   1.000
_cell.angle_alpha   90.00
_cell.angle_beta   90.00
_cell.angle_gamma   90.00
#
_symmetry.space_group_name_H-M   'P 1'
#
loop_
_entity.id
_entity.type
_entity.pdbx_description
1 polymer ?
#
loop_
_entity_poly.entity_id
_entity_poly.type
_entity_poly.pdbx_seq_one_letter_code
_entity_poly.pdbx_strand_id
1 'polypeptide(L)'
;MKSIKRIGLCISLLILIIFATSCGSNKITGDSKEEQIKKSFAKSLDKYPTENLEEFYDKEGYRDGEFEKDDKGTWLIRSEMKIQLKGENLESRGAVIEINRNTRTAKGNYIVREVVEDSDGMTHNHTKRYPVKMENNKMIPLKSIDDEKVKKEIEEFKFFVQYGNFKELENYKEDEVSYNPEVPIYSAQYQLKNSDYNVEQLRKRYNIPTQKAPKLLLKGSGNLKGSSVGYKNIEFTFVEN
;
A
#
# COMPACT_ATOMS: atom_id res chain seq x y z
N MET A 1 -3.92 -75.34 9.46
CA MET A 1 -4.70 -74.17 8.96
C MET A 1 -4.90 -73.04 10.00
N LYS A 2 -4.10 -72.90 11.05
CA LYS A 2 -4.25 -71.81 12.04
C LYS A 2 -3.15 -70.74 11.97
N SER A 3 -2.10 -70.96 11.20
CA SER A 3 -0.95 -70.05 11.11
C SER A 3 -1.12 -68.86 10.17
N ILE A 4 -1.87 -69.05 9.09
CA ILE A 4 -2.05 -68.06 8.01
C ILE A 4 -2.92 -66.86 8.45
N LYS A 5 -3.91 -67.11 9.33
CA LYS A 5 -4.78 -66.01 9.84
C LYS A 5 -4.09 -65.02 10.76
N ARG A 6 -3.03 -65.47 11.46
CA ARG A 6 -2.24 -64.59 12.37
C ARG A 6 -1.27 -63.70 11.61
N ILE A 7 -0.71 -64.18 10.49
CA ILE A 7 0.21 -63.39 9.65
C ILE A 7 -0.55 -62.29 8.90
N GLY A 8 -1.79 -62.59 8.43
CA GLY A 8 -2.66 -61.60 7.78
C GLY A 8 -3.05 -60.44 8.73
N LEU A 9 -3.29 -60.74 10.02
CA LEU A 9 -3.66 -59.73 11.00
C LEU A 9 -2.47 -58.83 11.36
N CYS A 10 -1.26 -59.37 11.43
CA CYS A 10 -0.06 -58.56 11.71
C CYS A 10 0.32 -57.66 10.53
N ILE A 11 0.14 -58.12 9.28
CA ILE A 11 0.38 -57.30 8.07
C ILE A 11 -0.65 -56.18 7.96
N SER A 12 -1.92 -56.46 8.25
CA SER A 12 -2.98 -55.46 8.26
C SER A 12 -2.76 -54.39 9.36
N LEU A 13 -2.26 -54.79 10.54
CA LEU A 13 -1.94 -53.82 11.60
C LEU A 13 -0.72 -52.97 11.25
N LEU A 14 0.30 -53.56 10.60
CA LEU A 14 1.49 -52.83 10.14
C LEU A 14 1.15 -51.81 9.04
N ILE A 15 0.25 -52.15 8.15
CA ILE A 15 -0.22 -51.21 7.10
C ILE A 15 -1.05 -50.08 7.73
N LEU A 16 -1.85 -50.32 8.73
CA LEU A 16 -2.57 -49.29 9.48
C LEU A 16 -1.66 -48.32 10.24
N ILE A 17 -0.53 -48.78 10.76
CA ILE A 17 0.45 -47.95 11.43
C ILE A 17 1.21 -47.07 10.42
N ILE A 18 1.45 -47.54 9.20
CA ILE A 18 2.10 -46.76 8.13
C ILE A 18 1.22 -45.61 7.65
N PHE A 19 -0.13 -45.80 7.64
CA PHE A 19 -1.06 -44.72 7.29
C PHE A 19 -1.32 -43.72 8.40
N ALA A 20 -1.06 -44.05 9.67
CA ALA A 20 -1.23 -43.14 10.80
C ALA A 20 -0.03 -42.19 11.02
N THR A 21 1.13 -42.44 10.41
CA THR A 21 2.31 -41.60 10.52
C THR A 21 2.49 -40.61 9.36
N SER A 22 1.52 -40.59 8.41
CA SER A 22 1.52 -39.66 7.25
C SER A 22 0.85 -38.31 7.53
N CYS A 23 0.47 -38.00 8.76
CA CYS A 23 0.18 -36.62 9.19
C CYS A 23 1.37 -36.03 9.94
N GLY A 24 2.54 -36.14 9.36
CA GLY A 24 3.65 -35.27 9.67
C GLY A 24 3.28 -33.89 9.09
N SER A 25 2.85 -32.99 9.95
CA SER A 25 2.91 -31.56 9.63
C SER A 25 4.36 -31.26 9.28
N ASN A 26 4.69 -31.27 8.00
CA ASN A 26 5.84 -30.55 7.52
C ASN A 26 5.64 -29.12 8.01
N LYS A 27 6.21 -28.75 9.14
CA LYS A 27 6.51 -27.37 9.44
C LYS A 27 7.41 -26.93 8.31
N ILE A 28 6.79 -26.35 7.30
CA ILE A 28 7.50 -25.57 6.30
C ILE A 28 8.12 -24.44 7.12
N THR A 29 9.41 -24.57 7.43
CA THR A 29 10.22 -23.57 8.11
C THR A 29 10.51 -22.41 7.18
N GLY A 30 9.45 -21.78 6.64
CA GLY A 30 9.49 -20.61 5.79
C GLY A 30 8.41 -19.64 6.20
N ASP A 31 8.71 -18.35 6.05
CA ASP A 31 7.74 -17.28 6.28
C ASP A 31 6.45 -17.54 5.51
N SER A 32 5.30 -17.30 6.11
CA SER A 32 4.02 -17.27 5.40
C SER A 32 4.04 -16.23 4.28
N LYS A 33 3.10 -16.32 3.32
CA LYS A 33 3.01 -15.29 2.26
C LYS A 33 2.71 -13.91 2.84
N GLU A 34 1.89 -13.85 3.87
CA GLU A 34 1.64 -12.62 4.62
C GLU A 34 2.93 -12.02 5.20
N GLU A 35 3.71 -12.82 5.92
CA GLU A 35 5.00 -12.38 6.49
C GLU A 35 5.98 -11.90 5.41
N GLN A 36 6.06 -12.60 4.28
CA GLN A 36 6.88 -12.18 3.14
C GLN A 36 6.43 -10.83 2.59
N ILE A 37 5.11 -10.60 2.50
CA ILE A 37 4.54 -9.32 2.06
C ILE A 37 4.83 -8.24 3.08
N LYS A 38 4.56 -8.46 4.37
CA LYS A 38 4.90 -7.51 5.45
C LYS A 38 6.38 -7.12 5.40
N LYS A 39 7.29 -8.10 5.31
CA LYS A 39 8.74 -7.85 5.17
C LYS A 39 9.09 -7.06 3.90
N SER A 40 8.43 -7.35 2.78
CA SER A 40 8.61 -6.58 1.54
C SER A 40 8.19 -5.11 1.70
N PHE A 41 7.14 -4.85 2.48
CA PHE A 41 6.67 -3.49 2.76
C PHE A 41 7.48 -2.79 3.86
N ALA A 42 8.00 -3.52 4.85
CA ALA A 42 8.66 -2.96 6.03
C ALA A 42 9.69 -1.88 5.68
N LYS A 43 10.53 -2.13 4.69
CA LYS A 43 11.54 -1.18 4.23
C LYS A 43 10.97 0.14 3.67
N SER A 44 9.80 0.11 3.05
CA SER A 44 9.13 1.33 2.57
C SER A 44 8.36 2.01 3.71
N LEU A 45 7.82 1.21 4.63
CA LEU A 45 7.04 1.68 5.76
C LEU A 45 7.89 2.25 6.90
N ASP A 46 9.19 1.95 6.95
CA ASP A 46 10.15 2.55 7.87
C ASP A 46 10.35 4.06 7.61
N LYS A 47 9.92 4.57 6.43
CA LYS A 47 9.89 6.00 6.10
C LYS A 47 8.68 6.73 6.71
N TYR A 48 7.77 6.03 7.37
CA TYR A 48 6.58 6.61 7.98
C TYR A 48 6.70 6.74 9.51
N PRO A 49 6.54 7.93 10.09
CA PRO A 49 6.39 9.21 9.40
C PRO A 49 7.74 9.83 8.98
N THR A 50 7.73 10.57 7.87
CA THR A 50 8.75 11.54 7.52
C THR A 50 8.07 12.91 7.47
N GLU A 51 8.04 13.61 8.60
CA GLU A 51 7.29 14.86 8.76
C GLU A 51 7.79 15.98 7.84
N ASN A 52 9.10 16.04 7.64
CA ASN A 52 9.71 16.96 6.70
C ASN A 52 10.11 16.23 5.41
N LEU A 53 9.43 16.53 4.30
CA LEU A 53 9.71 15.91 3.01
C LEU A 53 11.12 16.21 2.47
N GLU A 54 11.77 17.28 2.92
CA GLU A 54 13.13 17.59 2.50
C GLU A 54 14.17 16.56 3.00
N GLU A 55 13.84 15.78 4.04
CA GLU A 55 14.65 14.65 4.48
C GLU A 55 14.83 13.59 3.38
N PHE A 56 13.89 13.50 2.41
CA PHE A 56 14.01 12.57 1.29
C PHE A 56 15.19 12.88 0.36
N TYR A 57 15.73 14.09 0.38
CA TYR A 57 16.96 14.38 -0.35
C TYR A 57 18.15 13.55 0.16
N ASP A 58 18.12 13.15 1.43
CA ASP A 58 19.20 12.42 2.09
C ASP A 58 18.86 10.96 2.43
N LYS A 59 17.57 10.59 2.35
CA LYS A 59 17.12 9.20 2.56
C LYS A 59 17.47 8.33 1.37
N GLU A 60 18.13 7.21 1.62
CA GLU A 60 18.39 6.19 0.59
C GLU A 60 17.11 5.40 0.29
N GLY A 61 16.88 5.16 -1.01
CA GLY A 61 15.81 4.33 -1.52
C GLY A 61 16.29 2.94 -1.91
N TYR A 62 15.37 2.17 -2.47
CA TYR A 62 15.69 0.89 -3.07
C TYR A 62 16.08 1.11 -4.52
N ARG A 63 17.14 0.44 -4.93
CA ARG A 63 17.63 0.42 -6.30
C ARG A 63 17.84 -1.00 -6.72
N ASP A 64 17.36 -1.34 -7.90
CA ASP A 64 17.68 -2.58 -8.56
C ASP A 64 18.60 -2.29 -9.75
N GLY A 65 19.60 -3.13 -9.92
CA GLY A 65 20.56 -3.01 -11.01
C GLY A 65 21.80 -2.18 -10.66
N GLU A 66 22.62 -1.98 -11.66
CA GLU A 66 23.82 -1.16 -11.57
C GLU A 66 23.46 0.31 -11.83
N PHE A 67 23.87 1.16 -10.93
CA PHE A 67 23.69 2.62 -11.05
C PHE A 67 25.07 3.26 -11.19
N GLU A 68 25.09 4.43 -11.83
CA GLU A 68 26.25 5.30 -11.78
C GLU A 68 26.52 5.68 -10.33
N LYS A 69 27.81 5.64 -9.93
CA LYS A 69 28.24 5.82 -8.54
C LYS A 69 27.73 7.12 -7.92
N ASP A 70 27.58 8.16 -8.73
CA ASP A 70 27.19 9.49 -8.28
C ASP A 70 25.67 9.76 -8.40
N ASP A 71 24.90 8.83 -9.00
CA ASP A 71 23.43 8.99 -9.08
C ASP A 71 22.78 8.58 -7.77
N LYS A 72 22.23 9.56 -7.07
CA LYS A 72 21.46 9.36 -5.82
C LYS A 72 20.02 8.94 -6.05
N GLY A 73 19.54 9.05 -7.31
CA GLY A 73 18.17 8.69 -7.68
C GLY A 73 17.11 9.72 -7.27
N THR A 74 15.88 9.32 -7.45
CA THR A 74 14.69 10.16 -7.27
C THR A 74 13.62 9.41 -6.49
N TRP A 75 12.99 10.09 -5.53
CA TRP A 75 11.78 9.60 -4.89
C TRP A 75 10.54 10.08 -5.64
N LEU A 76 9.61 9.19 -5.89
CA LEU A 76 8.27 9.53 -6.34
C LEU A 76 7.29 9.27 -5.20
N ILE A 77 6.70 10.33 -4.66
CA ILE A 77 5.75 10.26 -3.56
C ILE A 77 4.38 10.69 -4.08
N ARG A 78 3.37 9.87 -3.79
CA ARG A 78 1.98 10.17 -4.16
C ARG A 78 1.08 9.96 -2.96
N SER A 79 0.13 10.85 -2.79
CA SER A 79 -1.02 10.67 -1.90
C SER A 79 -2.28 11.18 -2.58
N GLU A 80 -3.33 10.41 -2.55
CA GLU A 80 -4.61 10.71 -3.21
C GLU A 80 -5.75 10.22 -2.32
N MET A 81 -6.77 11.03 -2.19
CA MET A 81 -8.05 10.66 -1.61
C MET A 81 -9.07 10.53 -2.74
N LYS A 82 -9.86 9.47 -2.71
CA LYS A 82 -11.01 9.26 -3.60
C LYS A 82 -12.26 9.19 -2.76
N ILE A 83 -13.29 9.90 -3.17
CA ILE A 83 -14.57 9.93 -2.50
C ILE A 83 -15.69 9.78 -3.53
N GLN A 84 -16.65 8.93 -3.23
CA GLN A 84 -17.90 8.80 -3.97
C GLN A 84 -19.04 8.67 -2.95
N LEU A 85 -19.86 9.70 -2.87
CA LEU A 85 -21.08 9.65 -2.08
C LEU A 85 -22.21 9.07 -2.94
N LYS A 86 -23.23 8.54 -2.28
CA LYS A 86 -24.36 7.92 -2.98
C LYS A 86 -25.04 8.94 -3.90
N GLY A 87 -25.06 8.63 -5.19
CA GLY A 87 -25.65 9.48 -6.22
C GLY A 87 -24.79 10.65 -6.69
N GLU A 88 -23.54 10.73 -6.24
CA GLU A 88 -22.56 11.72 -6.68
C GLU A 88 -21.48 11.10 -7.56
N ASN A 89 -20.81 11.94 -8.32
CA ASN A 89 -19.66 11.54 -9.13
C ASN A 89 -18.48 11.12 -8.24
N LEU A 90 -17.65 10.20 -8.73
CA LEU A 90 -16.40 9.89 -8.08
C LEU A 90 -15.44 11.08 -8.24
N GLU A 91 -15.06 11.67 -7.12
CA GLU A 91 -14.03 12.71 -7.08
C GLU A 91 -12.73 12.16 -6.49
N SER A 92 -11.59 12.57 -7.04
CA SER A 92 -10.30 12.34 -6.43
C SER A 92 -9.46 13.61 -6.37
N ARG A 93 -8.76 13.78 -5.23
CA ARG A 93 -7.87 14.91 -4.96
C ARG A 93 -6.57 14.40 -4.37
N GLY A 94 -5.46 14.92 -4.84
CA GLY A 94 -4.18 14.48 -4.32
C GLY A 94 -2.99 15.09 -5.03
N ALA A 95 -1.81 14.72 -4.60
CA ALA A 95 -0.57 15.19 -5.19
C ALA A 95 0.39 14.05 -5.50
N VAL A 96 1.19 14.28 -6.52
CA VAL A 96 2.38 13.52 -6.85
C VAL A 96 3.56 14.48 -6.91
N ILE A 97 4.66 14.13 -6.25
CA ILE A 97 5.89 14.92 -6.23
C ILE A 97 7.08 14.02 -6.53
N GLU A 98 7.94 14.53 -7.38
CA GLU A 98 9.23 13.94 -7.70
C GLU A 98 10.33 14.71 -6.94
N ILE A 99 11.02 14.03 -6.04
CA ILE A 99 12.10 14.58 -5.22
C ILE A 99 13.42 14.09 -5.78
N ASN A 100 14.09 14.91 -6.55
CA ASN A 100 15.39 14.61 -7.16
C ASN A 100 16.51 14.83 -6.14
N ARG A 101 17.19 13.77 -5.76
CA ARG A 101 18.25 13.78 -4.74
C ARG A 101 19.56 14.38 -5.27
N ASN A 102 19.81 14.27 -6.58
CA ASN A 102 21.04 14.81 -7.18
C ASN A 102 21.02 16.33 -7.20
N THR A 103 19.89 16.91 -7.60
CA THR A 103 19.72 18.36 -7.72
C THR A 103 19.13 19.00 -6.47
N ARG A 104 18.66 18.21 -5.50
CA ARG A 104 17.92 18.65 -4.31
C ARG A 104 16.73 19.55 -4.67
N THR A 105 16.00 19.14 -5.68
CA THR A 105 14.77 19.84 -6.14
C THR A 105 13.58 18.91 -6.04
N ALA A 106 12.42 19.47 -5.76
CA ALA A 106 11.18 18.72 -5.75
C ALA A 106 10.07 19.47 -6.50
N LYS A 107 9.41 18.79 -7.42
CA LYS A 107 8.32 19.33 -8.25
C LYS A 107 7.35 18.22 -8.66
N GLY A 108 6.14 18.63 -8.98
CA GLY A 108 5.10 17.70 -9.34
C GLY A 108 3.79 18.38 -9.68
N ASN A 109 2.70 17.71 -9.34
CA ASN A 109 1.35 18.24 -9.60
C ASN A 109 0.42 17.92 -8.42
N TYR A 110 -0.42 18.90 -8.10
CA TYR A 110 -1.68 18.64 -7.42
C TYR A 110 -2.74 18.33 -8.46
N ILE A 111 -3.57 17.32 -8.23
CA ILE A 111 -4.48 16.77 -9.23
C ILE A 111 -5.88 16.70 -8.62
N VAL A 112 -6.84 17.31 -9.33
CA VAL A 112 -8.27 17.17 -9.06
C VAL A 112 -8.87 16.42 -10.24
N ARG A 113 -9.55 15.31 -9.98
CA ARG A 113 -10.21 14.51 -11.00
C ARG A 113 -11.64 14.24 -10.59
N GLU A 114 -12.55 14.36 -11.52
CA GLU A 114 -13.94 13.98 -11.42
C GLU A 114 -14.25 12.94 -12.51
N VAL A 115 -14.95 11.88 -12.15
CA VAL A 115 -15.43 10.87 -13.09
C VAL A 115 -16.93 11.08 -13.23
N VAL A 116 -17.36 11.53 -14.39
CA VAL A 116 -18.76 11.80 -14.72
C VAL A 116 -19.29 10.70 -15.62
N GLU A 117 -20.47 10.16 -15.32
CA GLU A 117 -21.19 9.21 -16.17
C GLU A 117 -22.24 9.95 -16.98
N ASP A 118 -22.18 9.80 -18.30
CA ASP A 118 -23.16 10.37 -19.22
C ASP A 118 -24.47 9.58 -19.22
N SER A 119 -25.50 10.15 -19.87
CA SER A 119 -26.83 9.53 -20.00
C SER A 119 -26.84 8.21 -20.76
N ASP A 120 -25.80 7.90 -21.51
CA ASP A 120 -25.58 6.65 -22.25
C ASP A 120 -24.70 5.63 -21.49
N GLY A 121 -24.35 5.93 -20.23
CA GLY A 121 -23.55 5.07 -19.36
C GLY A 121 -22.04 5.14 -19.63
N MET A 122 -21.59 6.06 -20.50
CA MET A 122 -20.16 6.26 -20.71
C MET A 122 -19.53 7.16 -19.64
N THR A 123 -18.35 6.78 -19.17
CA THR A 123 -17.64 7.56 -18.16
C THR A 123 -16.57 8.44 -18.75
N HIS A 124 -16.57 9.71 -18.34
CA HIS A 124 -15.58 10.71 -18.71
C HIS A 124 -14.78 11.19 -17.51
N ASN A 125 -13.47 11.40 -17.73
CA ASN A 125 -12.57 11.88 -16.69
C ASN A 125 -12.27 13.38 -16.93
N HIS A 126 -12.76 14.23 -16.07
CA HIS A 126 -12.36 15.63 -16.02
C HIS A 126 -11.19 15.78 -15.05
N THR A 127 -10.01 16.07 -15.59
CA THR A 127 -8.78 16.15 -14.79
C THR A 127 -8.15 17.53 -14.91
N LYS A 128 -8.04 18.23 -13.78
CA LYS A 128 -7.25 19.46 -13.63
C LYS A 128 -5.93 19.16 -12.94
N ARG A 129 -4.82 19.69 -13.48
CA ARG A 129 -3.48 19.54 -12.93
C ARG A 129 -2.92 20.91 -12.61
N TYR A 130 -2.43 21.06 -11.40
CA TYR A 130 -1.81 22.28 -10.91
C TYR A 130 -0.34 22.00 -10.65
N PRO A 131 0.59 22.49 -11.49
CA PRO A 131 2.02 22.30 -11.31
C PRO A 131 2.47 22.94 -9.99
N VAL A 132 3.24 22.19 -9.22
CA VAL A 132 3.76 22.61 -7.91
C VAL A 132 5.25 22.34 -7.79
N LYS A 133 5.92 23.07 -6.91
CA LYS A 133 7.22 22.73 -6.34
C LYS A 133 7.11 22.55 -4.85
N MET A 134 8.11 21.97 -4.22
CA MET A 134 8.24 21.92 -2.78
C MET A 134 9.41 22.81 -2.33
N GLU A 135 9.14 23.67 -1.38
CA GLU A 135 10.15 24.47 -0.66
C GLU A 135 9.74 24.61 0.80
N ASN A 136 10.69 24.47 1.70
CA ASN A 136 10.47 24.56 3.14
C ASN A 136 9.34 23.65 3.62
N ASN A 137 9.35 22.40 3.11
CA ASN A 137 8.34 21.37 3.44
C ASN A 137 6.88 21.74 3.08
N LYS A 138 6.70 22.66 2.13
CA LYS A 138 5.37 23.10 1.64
C LYS A 138 5.28 22.97 0.13
N MET A 139 4.11 22.63 -0.36
CA MET A 139 3.82 22.72 -1.78
C MET A 139 3.45 24.16 -2.15
N ILE A 140 4.07 24.64 -3.22
CA ILE A 140 3.89 25.98 -3.75
C ILE A 140 3.46 25.87 -5.21
N PRO A 141 2.29 26.44 -5.60
CA PRO A 141 1.88 26.49 -7.00
C PRO A 141 2.90 27.23 -7.88
N LEU A 142 3.19 26.70 -9.06
CA LEU A 142 4.08 27.35 -10.04
C LEU A 142 3.37 28.39 -10.91
N LYS A 143 2.03 28.43 -10.85
CA LYS A 143 1.19 29.38 -11.58
C LYS A 143 0.13 29.90 -10.63
N SER A 144 -0.42 31.09 -10.93
CA SER A 144 -1.59 31.62 -10.21
C SER A 144 -2.76 30.64 -10.33
N ILE A 145 -3.51 30.51 -9.25
CA ILE A 145 -4.71 29.66 -9.16
C ILE A 145 -5.86 30.59 -8.76
N ASP A 146 -6.86 30.70 -9.64
CA ASP A 146 -8.03 31.56 -9.42
C ASP A 146 -9.01 30.94 -8.40
N ASP A 147 -9.00 29.62 -8.26
CA ASP A 147 -9.80 28.90 -7.28
C ASP A 147 -9.09 28.92 -5.91
N GLU A 148 -9.51 29.81 -5.04
CA GLU A 148 -8.93 29.99 -3.70
C GLU A 148 -9.07 28.74 -2.82
N LYS A 149 -10.11 27.90 -3.05
CA LYS A 149 -10.27 26.63 -2.33
C LYS A 149 -9.14 25.66 -2.73
N VAL A 150 -8.91 25.50 -4.02
CA VAL A 150 -7.83 24.61 -4.53
C VAL A 150 -6.46 25.13 -4.13
N LYS A 151 -6.25 26.43 -4.16
CA LYS A 151 -5.00 27.06 -3.72
C LYS A 151 -4.71 26.72 -2.26
N LYS A 152 -5.69 26.90 -1.37
CA LYS A 152 -5.58 26.56 0.04
C LYS A 152 -5.34 25.06 0.23
N GLU A 153 -6.04 24.20 -0.50
CA GLU A 153 -5.84 22.76 -0.46
C GLU A 153 -4.38 22.37 -0.80
N ILE A 154 -3.77 23.01 -1.80
CA ILE A 154 -2.37 22.77 -2.18
C ILE A 154 -1.42 23.22 -1.07
N GLU A 155 -1.60 24.42 -0.54
CA GLU A 155 -0.73 25.01 0.48
C GLU A 155 -0.78 24.22 1.82
N GLU A 156 -1.93 23.66 2.16
CA GLU A 156 -2.16 22.87 3.38
C GLU A 156 -1.95 21.35 3.17
N PHE A 157 -1.72 20.90 1.94
CA PHE A 157 -1.64 19.48 1.62
C PHE A 157 -0.50 18.79 2.38
N LYS A 158 -0.81 17.61 2.91
CA LYS A 158 0.16 16.72 3.54
C LYS A 158 0.10 15.35 2.88
N PHE A 159 1.25 14.88 2.45
CA PHE A 159 1.38 13.50 1.97
C PHE A 159 1.21 12.53 3.13
N PHE A 160 0.62 11.37 2.87
CA PHE A 160 0.39 10.38 3.91
C PHE A 160 1.68 9.94 4.62
N VAL A 161 2.81 9.92 3.91
CA VAL A 161 4.12 9.64 4.48
C VAL A 161 4.53 10.61 5.59
N GLN A 162 3.97 11.82 5.64
CA GLN A 162 4.30 12.81 6.66
C GLN A 162 3.60 12.56 8.02
N TYR A 163 2.55 11.74 8.05
CA TYR A 163 1.76 11.52 9.27
C TYR A 163 1.31 10.08 9.50
N GLY A 164 1.41 9.20 8.52
CA GLY A 164 1.10 7.78 8.69
C GLY A 164 2.12 7.07 9.58
N ASN A 165 1.72 5.99 10.23
CA ASN A 165 2.59 5.20 11.10
C ASN A 165 2.26 3.71 10.99
N PHE A 166 3.26 2.86 10.80
CA PHE A 166 3.11 1.43 10.62
C PHE A 166 3.90 0.59 11.63
N LYS A 167 4.24 1.18 12.78
CA LYS A 167 4.94 0.44 13.86
C LYS A 167 4.15 -0.76 14.36
N GLU A 168 2.83 -0.69 14.27
CA GLU A 168 1.91 -1.75 14.71
C GLU A 168 1.52 -2.75 13.60
N LEU A 169 2.18 -2.70 12.42
CA LEU A 169 1.83 -3.55 11.28
C LEU A 169 1.83 -5.05 11.62
N GLU A 170 2.77 -5.48 12.46
CA GLU A 170 2.86 -6.88 12.90
C GLU A 170 1.64 -7.34 13.72
N ASN A 171 0.94 -6.40 14.36
CA ASN A 171 -0.24 -6.67 15.17
C ASN A 171 -1.54 -6.71 14.36
N TYR A 172 -1.49 -6.33 13.08
CA TYR A 172 -2.66 -6.37 12.22
C TYR A 172 -3.02 -7.82 11.89
N LYS A 173 -4.31 -8.14 12.07
CA LYS A 173 -4.84 -9.46 11.75
C LYS A 173 -5.19 -9.53 10.27
N GLU A 174 -4.64 -10.55 9.62
CA GLU A 174 -4.93 -10.86 8.23
C GLU A 174 -6.43 -11.08 8.00
N ASP A 175 -6.94 -10.51 6.90
CA ASP A 175 -8.27 -10.78 6.36
C ASP A 175 -8.14 -11.59 5.06
N GLU A 176 -7.21 -11.19 4.18
CA GLU A 176 -6.99 -11.84 2.90
C GLU A 176 -5.55 -11.63 2.41
N VAL A 177 -4.95 -12.67 1.82
CA VAL A 177 -3.65 -12.59 1.14
C VAL A 177 -3.76 -13.13 -0.28
N SER A 178 -3.20 -12.40 -1.23
CA SER A 178 -3.10 -12.81 -2.63
C SER A 178 -1.66 -12.70 -3.14
N TYR A 179 -1.24 -13.69 -3.90
CA TYR A 179 0.06 -13.71 -4.57
C TYR A 179 -0.03 -14.43 -5.92
N ASN A 180 0.35 -13.75 -6.98
CA ASN A 180 0.45 -14.36 -8.31
C ASN A 180 1.93 -14.41 -8.72
N PRO A 181 2.54 -15.60 -8.80
CA PRO A 181 3.95 -15.74 -9.16
C PRO A 181 4.24 -15.52 -10.65
N GLU A 182 3.26 -15.71 -11.53
CA GLU A 182 3.41 -15.55 -12.99
C GLU A 182 3.44 -14.08 -13.39
N VAL A 183 2.60 -13.28 -12.74
CA VAL A 183 2.64 -11.82 -12.82
C VAL A 183 2.93 -11.35 -11.41
N PRO A 184 4.16 -11.01 -11.05
CA PRO A 184 4.56 -10.86 -9.66
C PRO A 184 3.85 -9.68 -8.98
N ILE A 185 2.56 -9.88 -8.72
CA ILE A 185 1.67 -8.99 -7.97
C ILE A 185 1.30 -9.68 -6.67
N TYR A 186 1.30 -8.94 -5.60
CA TYR A 186 0.95 -9.43 -4.28
C TYR A 186 0.15 -8.40 -3.49
N SER A 187 -0.69 -8.90 -2.60
CA SER A 187 -1.43 -8.05 -1.67
C SER A 187 -1.70 -8.76 -0.35
N ALA A 188 -1.81 -7.96 0.70
CA ALA A 188 -2.33 -8.39 1.99
C ALA A 188 -3.34 -7.37 2.48
N GLN A 189 -4.51 -7.84 2.92
CA GLN A 189 -5.61 -7.01 3.41
C GLN A 189 -5.82 -7.25 4.90
N TYR A 190 -6.13 -6.19 5.61
CA TYR A 190 -6.33 -6.19 7.05
C TYR A 190 -7.60 -5.44 7.41
N GLN A 191 -8.42 -6.00 8.28
CA GLN A 191 -9.53 -5.27 8.88
C GLN A 191 -9.00 -4.43 10.05
N LEU A 192 -9.10 -3.12 9.94
CA LEU A 192 -8.65 -2.21 11.00
C LEU A 192 -9.75 -1.94 12.03
N LYS A 193 -9.38 -1.23 13.08
CA LYS A 193 -10.29 -0.66 14.08
C LYS A 193 -10.35 0.87 13.92
N ASN A 194 -11.44 1.49 14.37
CA ASN A 194 -11.52 2.96 14.38
C ASN A 194 -10.50 3.62 15.31
N SER A 195 -9.98 2.88 16.31
CA SER A 195 -8.92 3.32 17.22
C SER A 195 -7.50 3.11 16.65
N ASP A 196 -7.36 2.63 15.41
CA ASP A 196 -6.06 2.58 14.75
C ASP A 196 -5.54 3.99 14.51
N TYR A 197 -4.24 4.19 14.76
CA TYR A 197 -3.60 5.50 14.63
C TYR A 197 -3.82 6.13 13.24
N ASN A 198 -3.60 5.35 12.18
CA ASN A 198 -3.75 5.85 10.81
C ASN A 198 -5.19 6.21 10.49
N VAL A 199 -6.15 5.41 10.98
CA VAL A 199 -7.58 5.67 10.82
C VAL A 199 -7.98 6.98 11.50
N GLU A 200 -7.52 7.20 12.72
CA GLU A 200 -7.77 8.47 13.44
C GLU A 200 -7.16 9.66 12.70
N GLN A 201 -5.93 9.53 12.18
CA GLN A 201 -5.29 10.60 11.41
C GLN A 201 -6.03 10.92 10.11
N LEU A 202 -6.54 9.91 9.41
CA LEU A 202 -7.33 10.10 8.20
C LEU A 202 -8.67 10.79 8.51
N ARG A 203 -9.37 10.37 9.56
CA ARG A 203 -10.63 11.00 9.99
C ARG A 203 -10.47 12.45 10.44
N LYS A 204 -9.34 12.80 11.05
CA LYS A 204 -9.01 14.19 11.41
C LYS A 204 -8.80 15.10 10.21
N ARG A 205 -8.31 14.55 9.10
CA ARG A 205 -7.94 15.32 7.89
C ARG A 205 -9.00 15.35 6.82
N TYR A 206 -9.82 14.31 6.76
CA TYR A 206 -10.79 14.13 5.70
C TYR A 206 -12.19 13.95 6.30
N ASN A 207 -13.17 14.55 5.64
CA ASN A 207 -14.58 14.32 6.00
C ASN A 207 -15.02 12.94 5.48
N ILE A 208 -14.75 11.90 6.27
CA ILE A 208 -15.11 10.52 5.93
C ILE A 208 -16.53 10.26 6.45
N PRO A 209 -17.52 10.04 5.57
CA PRO A 209 -18.95 10.02 5.95
C PRO A 209 -19.34 8.78 6.75
N THR A 210 -18.64 7.67 6.57
CA THR A 210 -18.96 6.40 7.27
C THR A 210 -18.28 6.30 8.64
N GLN A 211 -18.97 5.73 9.62
CA GLN A 211 -18.41 5.40 10.93
C GLN A 211 -17.77 3.99 10.97
N LYS A 212 -17.87 3.20 9.89
CA LYS A 212 -17.24 1.89 9.84
C LYS A 212 -15.74 2.01 9.76
N ALA A 213 -15.07 1.09 10.46
CA ALA A 213 -13.62 0.97 10.37
C ALA A 213 -13.22 0.49 8.97
N PRO A 214 -12.14 1.03 8.39
CA PRO A 214 -11.72 0.69 7.03
C PRO A 214 -10.98 -0.64 6.96
N LYS A 215 -10.81 -1.10 5.74
CA LYS A 215 -9.79 -2.09 5.40
C LYS A 215 -8.51 -1.39 4.97
N LEU A 216 -7.37 -1.94 5.38
CA LEU A 216 -6.06 -1.59 4.87
C LEU A 216 -5.64 -2.63 3.84
N LEU A 217 -5.26 -2.19 2.65
CA LEU A 217 -4.70 -3.02 1.60
C LEU A 217 -3.25 -2.60 1.34
N LEU A 218 -2.32 -3.54 1.53
CA LEU A 218 -0.95 -3.43 1.05
C LEU A 218 -0.87 -4.16 -0.30
N LYS A 219 -0.59 -3.44 -1.38
CA LYS A 219 -0.50 -4.01 -2.73
C LYS A 219 0.82 -3.63 -3.37
N GLY A 220 1.53 -4.61 -3.89
CA GLY A 220 2.81 -4.39 -4.55
C GLY A 220 3.02 -5.25 -5.78
N SER A 221 4.04 -4.89 -6.55
CA SER A 221 4.54 -5.69 -7.66
C SER A 221 6.04 -5.91 -7.52
N GLY A 222 6.57 -6.90 -8.24
CA GLY A 222 7.97 -7.28 -8.21
C GLY A 222 8.24 -8.50 -7.31
N ASN A 223 9.52 -8.83 -7.15
CA ASN A 223 9.92 -9.99 -6.36
C ASN A 223 9.78 -9.70 -4.86
N LEU A 224 9.08 -10.58 -4.14
CA LEU A 224 8.92 -10.47 -2.67
C LEU A 224 10.25 -10.58 -1.92
N LYS A 225 11.22 -11.32 -2.46
CA LYS A 225 12.53 -11.56 -1.84
C LYS A 225 13.61 -10.61 -2.35
N GLY A 226 13.34 -9.93 -3.46
CA GLY A 226 14.30 -9.05 -4.12
C GLY A 226 14.24 -7.61 -3.60
N SER A 227 15.12 -6.83 -4.15
CA SER A 227 15.06 -5.40 -4.11
C SER A 227 13.87 -4.90 -4.92
N SER A 228 13.48 -3.72 -4.69
CA SER A 228 12.18 -3.19 -5.01
C SER A 228 12.03 -2.59 -6.40
N VAL A 229 12.23 -3.34 -7.44
CA VAL A 229 11.62 -2.92 -8.71
C VAL A 229 10.13 -3.19 -8.62
N GLY A 230 9.34 -2.18 -8.85
CA GLY A 230 7.91 -2.25 -8.78
C GLY A 230 7.34 -1.16 -7.87
N TYR A 231 6.04 -1.07 -7.86
CA TYR A 231 5.34 -0.10 -7.00
C TYR A 231 4.89 -0.75 -5.70
N LYS A 232 4.77 0.06 -4.67
CA LYS A 232 4.08 -0.29 -3.42
C LYS A 232 2.96 0.70 -3.17
N ASN A 233 1.78 0.20 -2.96
CA ASN A 233 0.57 0.98 -2.69
C ASN A 233 0.01 0.62 -1.32
N ILE A 234 -0.40 1.63 -0.59
CA ILE A 234 -1.09 1.53 0.69
C ILE A 234 -2.44 2.17 0.50
N GLU A 235 -3.50 1.42 0.74
CA GLU A 235 -4.86 1.89 0.50
C GLU A 235 -5.72 1.65 1.75
N PHE A 236 -6.44 2.68 2.19
CA PHE A 236 -7.45 2.60 3.23
C PHE A 236 -8.82 2.74 2.58
N THR A 237 -9.62 1.71 2.65
CA THR A 237 -10.94 1.68 2.03
C THR A 237 -12.03 1.80 3.08
N PHE A 238 -12.75 2.91 3.06
CA PHE A 238 -13.93 3.19 3.89
C PHE A 238 -15.18 2.98 3.03
N VAL A 239 -16.08 2.09 3.45
CA VAL A 239 -17.31 1.79 2.70
C VAL A 239 -18.54 2.06 3.57
N GLU A 240 -19.56 2.70 2.98
CA GLU A 240 -20.92 2.67 3.46
C GLU A 240 -21.62 1.40 2.97
N ASN A 241 -22.52 0.84 3.76
CA ASN A 241 -23.40 -0.25 3.33
C ASN A 241 -24.65 0.30 2.69
#